data_21a8254b9cc9774292eb2b52d11bc7b0
#
_entry.id   21a8254b9cc9774292eb2b52d11bc7b0
#
_cell.length_a   1.000
_cell.length_b   1.000
_cell.length_c   1.000
_cell.angle_alpha   90.00
_cell.angle_beta   90.00
_cell.angle_gamma   90.00
#
_symmetry.space_group_name_H-M   'P 1'
#
loop_
_entity.id
_entity.type
_entity.pdbx_description
1 polymer ?
#
loop_
_entity_poly.entity_id
_entity_poly.type
_entity_poly.pdbx_seq_one_letter_code
_entity_poly.pdbx_strand_id
1 'polypeptide(L)'
;MNYIVTTSGDLKALMSIRLEMLREVNNLPDDYSFNKELIENTEQYFKDGNQTTILAVDEKAIGCATLSYLCVMPTYSHPTGKRAHLMNVYTNKDYRRMGIAETMVKMLINEARKRGVTEISLDATEAGKPLYKKLGFSESDECMTICL
;
A
#
# COMPACT_ATOMS: atom_id res chain seq x y z
N MET A 1 -15.50 6.86 11.61
CA MET A 1 -14.25 6.37 10.98
C MET A 1 -14.23 4.85 11.02
N ASN A 2 -14.18 4.22 9.88
CA ASN A 2 -14.13 2.77 9.76
C ASN A 2 -12.92 2.35 8.93
N TYR A 3 -12.36 1.18 9.26
CA TYR A 3 -11.30 0.55 8.46
C TYR A 3 -11.86 -0.73 7.89
N ILE A 4 -11.80 -0.90 6.57
CA ILE A 4 -12.33 -2.07 5.90
C ILE A 4 -11.25 -2.81 5.12
N VAL A 5 -11.26 -4.13 5.21
CA VAL A 5 -10.50 -5.00 4.32
C VAL A 5 -11.30 -5.10 3.04
N THR A 6 -10.73 -4.66 1.93
CA THR A 6 -11.48 -4.53 0.67
C THR A 6 -11.73 -5.86 -0.02
N THR A 7 -12.80 -5.87 -0.80
CA THR A 7 -13.18 -6.97 -1.70
C THR A 7 -13.33 -6.43 -3.12
N SER A 8 -13.66 -7.30 -4.07
CA SER A 8 -13.93 -6.87 -5.45
C SER A 8 -15.10 -5.87 -5.58
N GLY A 9 -16.00 -5.85 -4.58
CA GLY A 9 -17.10 -4.88 -4.52
C GLY A 9 -16.67 -3.45 -4.22
N ASP A 10 -15.43 -3.25 -3.78
CA ASP A 10 -14.90 -1.95 -3.38
C ASP A 10 -14.08 -1.27 -4.50
N LEU A 11 -14.08 -1.84 -5.70
CA LEU A 11 -13.22 -1.38 -6.81
C LEU A 11 -13.35 0.13 -7.09
N LYS A 12 -14.55 0.66 -7.07
CA LYS A 12 -14.79 2.08 -7.33
C LYS A 12 -14.09 2.97 -6.30
N ALA A 13 -14.20 2.63 -5.03
CA ALA A 13 -13.55 3.37 -3.94
C ALA A 13 -12.03 3.21 -4.01
N LEU A 14 -11.53 2.01 -4.29
CA LEU A 14 -10.12 1.73 -4.46
C LEU A 14 -9.51 2.56 -5.59
N MET A 15 -10.17 2.61 -6.75
CA MET A 15 -9.70 3.40 -7.89
C MET A 15 -9.72 4.89 -7.56
N SER A 16 -10.79 5.37 -6.95
CA SER A 16 -10.93 6.79 -6.60
C SER A 16 -9.77 7.27 -5.70
N ILE A 17 -9.51 6.57 -4.60
CA ILE A 17 -8.44 6.96 -3.66
C ILE A 17 -7.05 6.77 -4.26
N ARG A 18 -6.85 5.71 -5.07
CA ARG A 18 -5.58 5.48 -5.76
C ARG A 18 -5.23 6.61 -6.72
N LEU A 19 -6.20 7.06 -7.52
CA LEU A 19 -5.97 8.14 -8.47
C LEU A 19 -5.79 9.48 -7.77
N GLU A 20 -6.50 9.74 -6.68
CA GLU A 20 -6.28 10.91 -5.83
C GLU A 20 -4.83 10.96 -5.33
N MET A 21 -4.34 9.84 -4.79
CA MET A 21 -2.95 9.71 -4.35
C MET A 21 -1.96 9.97 -5.47
N LEU A 22 -2.16 9.36 -6.64
CA LEU A 22 -1.23 9.53 -7.78
C LEU A 22 -1.18 10.99 -8.26
N ARG A 23 -2.30 11.70 -8.23
CA ARG A 23 -2.30 13.13 -8.56
C ARG A 23 -1.50 13.94 -7.56
N GLU A 24 -1.71 13.70 -6.28
CA GLU A 24 -1.01 14.43 -5.21
C GLU A 24 0.50 14.16 -5.23
N VAL A 25 0.93 12.92 -5.25
CA VAL A 25 2.37 12.59 -5.18
C VAL A 25 3.15 12.98 -6.42
N ASN A 26 2.47 13.15 -7.55
CA ASN A 26 3.09 13.58 -8.81
C ASN A 26 2.83 15.06 -9.14
N ASN A 27 2.22 15.80 -8.22
CA ASN A 27 1.87 17.23 -8.40
C ASN A 27 1.05 17.49 -9.66
N LEU A 28 0.06 16.62 -9.91
CA LEU A 28 -0.82 16.72 -11.07
C LEU A 28 -2.12 17.47 -10.71
N PRO A 29 -2.79 18.11 -11.69
CA PRO A 29 -4.08 18.74 -11.46
C PRO A 29 -5.14 17.73 -11.01
N ASP A 30 -6.16 18.19 -10.27
CA ASP A 30 -7.24 17.34 -9.77
C ASP A 30 -8.07 16.69 -10.90
N ASP A 31 -8.08 17.30 -12.07
CA ASP A 31 -8.78 16.80 -13.27
C ASP A 31 -7.88 16.05 -14.25
N TYR A 32 -6.62 15.79 -13.87
CA TYR A 32 -5.69 15.06 -14.72
C TYR A 32 -6.23 13.66 -15.06
N SER A 33 -6.24 13.33 -16.35
CA SER A 33 -6.67 12.04 -16.86
C SER A 33 -5.46 11.14 -17.10
N PHE A 34 -5.43 10.02 -16.40
CA PHE A 34 -4.36 9.03 -16.57
C PHE A 34 -4.56 8.23 -17.86
N ASN A 35 -3.46 7.66 -18.38
CA ASN A 35 -3.58 6.86 -19.60
C ASN A 35 -4.38 5.57 -19.32
N LYS A 36 -4.92 5.03 -20.38
CA LYS A 36 -5.79 3.85 -20.35
C LYS A 36 -5.07 2.63 -19.78
N GLU A 37 -3.81 2.44 -20.13
CA GLU A 37 -3.01 1.30 -19.67
C GLU A 37 -2.88 1.28 -18.15
N LEU A 38 -2.57 2.43 -17.52
CA LEU A 38 -2.48 2.54 -16.07
C LEU A 38 -3.82 2.22 -15.40
N ILE A 39 -4.90 2.78 -15.92
CA ILE A 39 -6.25 2.57 -15.37
C ILE A 39 -6.64 1.08 -15.44
N GLU A 40 -6.52 0.46 -16.61
CA GLU A 40 -6.90 -0.94 -16.81
C GLU A 40 -6.05 -1.89 -15.94
N ASN A 41 -4.74 -1.68 -15.90
CA ASN A 41 -3.85 -2.51 -15.10
C ASN A 41 -4.08 -2.34 -13.60
N THR A 42 -4.42 -1.14 -13.15
CA THR A 42 -4.73 -0.88 -11.74
C THR A 42 -6.04 -1.57 -11.35
N GLU A 43 -7.08 -1.47 -12.19
CA GLU A 43 -8.34 -2.20 -11.96
C GLU A 43 -8.12 -3.71 -11.90
N GLN A 44 -7.36 -4.25 -12.84
CA GLN A 44 -7.06 -5.67 -12.89
C GLN A 44 -6.26 -6.13 -11.65
N TYR A 45 -5.31 -5.32 -11.21
CA TYR A 45 -4.54 -5.57 -9.99
C TYR A 45 -5.45 -5.69 -8.76
N PHE A 46 -6.40 -4.77 -8.59
CA PHE A 46 -7.34 -4.85 -7.46
C PHE A 46 -8.32 -6.02 -7.56
N LYS A 47 -8.66 -6.45 -8.76
CA LYS A 47 -9.55 -7.60 -8.97
C LYS A 47 -8.87 -8.93 -8.72
N ASP A 48 -7.72 -9.15 -9.32
CA ASP A 48 -7.03 -10.44 -9.40
C ASP A 48 -5.64 -10.46 -8.78
N GLY A 49 -5.13 -9.30 -8.39
CA GLY A 49 -3.80 -9.20 -7.80
C GLY A 49 -3.70 -9.94 -6.47
N ASN A 50 -2.52 -10.46 -6.20
CA ASN A 50 -2.23 -11.09 -4.91
C ASN A 50 -1.91 -10.00 -3.89
N GLN A 51 -2.94 -9.42 -3.31
CA GLN A 51 -2.83 -8.26 -2.46
C GLN A 51 -3.91 -8.22 -1.37
N THR A 52 -3.66 -7.44 -0.33
CA THR A 52 -4.67 -7.01 0.63
C THR A 52 -4.61 -5.49 0.70
N THR A 53 -5.75 -4.83 0.58
CA THR A 53 -5.85 -3.38 0.75
C THR A 53 -6.83 -3.05 1.87
N ILE A 54 -6.43 -2.11 2.71
CA ILE A 54 -7.27 -1.51 3.74
C ILE A 54 -7.71 -0.13 3.25
N LEU A 55 -8.98 0.18 3.40
CA LEU A 55 -9.49 1.54 3.25
C LEU A 55 -9.88 2.10 4.60
N ALA A 56 -9.50 3.35 4.84
CA ALA A 56 -10.06 4.17 5.91
C ALA A 56 -11.23 4.96 5.32
N VAL A 57 -12.40 4.84 5.93
CA VAL A 57 -13.65 5.39 5.40
C VAL A 57 -14.30 6.32 6.42
N ASP A 58 -14.61 7.54 5.98
CA ASP A 58 -15.43 8.52 6.68
C ASP A 58 -16.36 9.13 5.64
N GLU A 59 -17.60 8.57 5.53
CA GLU A 59 -18.56 8.80 4.44
C GLU A 59 -18.03 8.33 3.07
N LYS A 60 -16.77 8.61 2.76
CA LYS A 60 -16.05 8.12 1.57
C LYS A 60 -14.67 7.62 1.97
N ALA A 61 -13.98 6.99 1.05
CA ALA A 61 -12.59 6.58 1.28
C ALA A 61 -11.71 7.82 1.47
N ILE A 62 -10.99 7.88 2.59
CA ILE A 62 -10.10 9.00 2.93
C ILE A 62 -8.65 8.55 3.13
N GLY A 63 -8.40 7.28 3.08
CA GLY A 63 -7.05 6.70 3.17
C GLY A 63 -7.03 5.28 2.66
N CYS A 64 -5.85 4.83 2.27
CA CYS A 64 -5.62 3.46 1.83
C CYS A 64 -4.22 2.99 2.19
N ALA A 65 -4.04 1.68 2.25
CA ALA A 65 -2.74 1.03 2.34
C ALA A 65 -2.86 -0.36 1.70
N THR A 66 -1.86 -0.75 0.92
CA THR A 66 -1.87 -2.01 0.18
C THR A 66 -0.63 -2.83 0.48
N LEU A 67 -0.81 -4.11 0.67
CA LEU A 67 0.25 -5.09 0.80
C LEU A 67 0.19 -6.04 -0.41
N SER A 68 1.23 -5.99 -1.25
CA SER A 68 1.39 -6.90 -2.38
C SER A 68 2.18 -8.13 -1.92
N TYR A 69 1.65 -9.32 -2.15
CA TYR A 69 2.32 -10.56 -1.75
C TYR A 69 3.25 -11.06 -2.86
N LEU A 70 4.43 -11.48 -2.46
CA LEU A 70 5.48 -11.96 -3.34
C LEU A 70 5.93 -13.35 -2.92
N CYS A 71 6.22 -14.19 -3.89
CA CYS A 71 6.92 -15.45 -3.66
C CYS A 71 8.27 -15.37 -4.38
N VAL A 72 9.33 -15.32 -3.61
CA VAL A 72 10.70 -15.24 -4.14
C VAL A 72 11.49 -16.49 -3.79
N MET A 73 12.70 -16.62 -4.33
CA MET A 73 13.57 -17.74 -4.01
C MET A 73 13.76 -17.85 -2.49
N PRO A 74 13.47 -18.99 -1.86
CA PRO A 74 13.77 -19.20 -0.45
C PRO A 74 15.24 -18.95 -0.12
N THR A 75 15.48 -18.35 1.03
CA THR A 75 16.82 -18.06 1.53
C THR A 75 17.00 -18.66 2.91
N TYR A 76 18.23 -18.62 3.46
CA TYR A 76 18.52 -19.12 4.80
C TYR A 76 17.63 -18.47 5.87
N SER A 77 17.49 -17.14 5.82
CA SER A 77 16.69 -16.38 6.80
C SER A 77 15.19 -16.40 6.49
N HIS A 78 14.81 -16.69 5.25
CA HIS A 78 13.43 -16.69 4.79
C HIS A 78 13.16 -17.98 3.98
N PRO A 79 13.06 -19.14 4.67
CA PRO A 79 13.03 -20.43 3.99
C PRO A 79 11.76 -20.72 3.19
N THR A 80 10.69 -19.95 3.38
CA THR A 80 9.46 -20.11 2.61
C THR A 80 9.43 -19.26 1.34
N GLY A 81 10.25 -18.22 1.26
CA GLY A 81 10.20 -17.23 0.18
C GLY A 81 8.96 -16.35 0.18
N LYS A 82 8.10 -16.44 1.20
CA LYS A 82 6.89 -15.63 1.32
C LYS A 82 7.23 -14.24 1.83
N ARG A 83 7.13 -13.26 0.95
CA ARG A 83 7.40 -11.85 1.24
C ARG A 83 6.23 -10.98 0.84
N ALA A 84 6.27 -9.73 1.25
CA ALA A 84 5.29 -8.74 0.82
C ALA A 84 5.95 -7.37 0.64
N HIS A 85 5.33 -6.54 -0.18
CA HIS A 85 5.75 -5.16 -0.38
C HIS A 85 4.59 -4.24 -0.01
N LEU A 86 4.85 -3.35 0.94
CA LEU A 86 3.88 -2.35 1.38
C LEU A 86 3.96 -1.15 0.45
N MET A 87 2.83 -0.75 -0.11
CA MET A 87 2.73 0.38 -1.01
C MET A 87 1.35 1.01 -0.95
N ASN A 88 1.12 2.07 -1.71
CA ASN A 88 -0.17 2.74 -1.76
C ASN A 88 -0.64 3.23 -0.38
N VAL A 89 0.29 3.62 0.48
CA VAL A 89 -0.03 4.19 1.80
C VAL A 89 -0.33 5.66 1.63
N TYR A 90 -1.59 6.02 1.84
CA TYR A 90 -2.07 7.37 1.62
C TYR A 90 -3.16 7.74 2.62
N THR A 91 -3.12 8.97 3.07
CA THR A 91 -4.20 9.60 3.84
C THR A 91 -4.47 10.97 3.25
N ASN A 92 -5.74 11.24 2.95
CA ASN A 92 -6.16 12.55 2.47
C ASN A 92 -5.67 13.64 3.44
N LYS A 93 -5.19 14.74 2.90
CA LYS A 93 -4.53 15.82 3.66
C LYS A 93 -5.34 16.33 4.86
N ASP A 94 -6.67 16.35 4.75
CA ASP A 94 -7.55 16.84 5.80
C ASP A 94 -7.66 15.89 6.99
N TYR A 95 -7.17 14.66 6.85
CA TYR A 95 -7.23 13.59 7.85
C TYR A 95 -5.85 13.17 8.37
N ARG A 96 -4.80 13.89 7.99
CA ARG A 96 -3.44 13.55 8.41
C ARG A 96 -3.20 13.82 9.89
N ARG A 97 -2.20 13.15 10.47
CA ARG A 97 -1.77 13.24 11.87
C ARG A 97 -2.84 12.80 12.87
N MET A 98 -3.71 11.89 12.44
CA MET A 98 -4.75 11.28 13.26
C MET A 98 -4.49 9.78 13.49
N GLY A 99 -3.32 9.27 13.13
CA GLY A 99 -2.96 7.85 13.31
C GLY A 99 -3.59 6.90 12.29
N ILE A 100 -4.17 7.40 11.21
CA ILE A 100 -4.89 6.58 10.23
C ILE A 100 -3.94 5.64 9.47
N ALA A 101 -2.83 6.17 8.95
CA ALA A 101 -1.83 5.35 8.26
C ALA A 101 -1.25 4.29 9.18
N GLU A 102 -0.93 4.65 10.42
CA GLU A 102 -0.42 3.71 11.41
C GLU A 102 -1.40 2.55 11.64
N THR A 103 -2.68 2.86 11.80
CA THR A 103 -3.72 1.84 12.00
C THR A 103 -3.80 0.88 10.81
N MET A 104 -3.85 1.41 9.59
CA MET A 104 -3.92 0.59 8.38
C MET A 104 -2.69 -0.31 8.22
N VAL A 105 -1.50 0.24 8.45
CA VAL A 105 -0.26 -0.54 8.32
C VAL A 105 -0.18 -1.63 9.39
N LYS A 106 -0.58 -1.36 10.62
CA LYS A 106 -0.67 -2.40 11.67
C LYS A 106 -1.62 -3.53 11.27
N MET A 107 -2.76 -3.22 10.69
CA MET A 107 -3.70 -4.22 10.20
C MET A 107 -3.07 -5.10 9.12
N LEU A 108 -2.33 -4.48 8.18
CA LEU A 108 -1.63 -5.21 7.12
C LEU A 108 -0.49 -6.07 7.65
N ILE A 109 0.27 -5.60 8.63
CA ILE A 109 1.33 -6.39 9.28
C ILE A 109 0.71 -7.64 9.92
N ASN A 110 -0.41 -7.51 10.60
CA ASN A 110 -1.11 -8.64 11.20
C ASN A 110 -1.61 -9.63 10.14
N GLU A 111 -2.14 -9.14 9.04
CA GLU A 111 -2.57 -9.98 7.91
C GLU A 111 -1.39 -10.73 7.29
N ALA A 112 -0.25 -10.07 7.13
CA ALA A 112 0.97 -10.67 6.63
C ALA A 112 1.42 -11.84 7.53
N ARG A 113 1.39 -11.64 8.86
CA ARG A 113 1.73 -12.69 9.81
C ARG A 113 0.82 -13.91 9.68
N LYS A 114 -0.48 -13.69 9.53
CA LYS A 114 -1.46 -14.78 9.33
C LYS A 114 -1.17 -15.59 8.07
N ARG A 115 -0.65 -14.94 7.04
CA ARG A 115 -0.32 -15.59 5.75
C ARG A 115 1.06 -16.23 5.72
N GLY A 116 1.82 -16.13 6.80
CA GLY A 116 3.17 -16.68 6.88
C GLY A 116 4.23 -15.86 6.15
N VAL A 117 3.95 -14.60 5.87
CA VAL A 117 4.96 -13.66 5.33
C VAL A 117 6.04 -13.43 6.38
N THR A 118 7.29 -13.52 5.96
CA THR A 118 8.44 -13.40 6.87
C THR A 118 9.17 -12.07 6.74
N GLU A 119 8.95 -11.32 5.67
CA GLU A 119 9.56 -10.01 5.47
C GLU A 119 8.62 -9.09 4.67
N ILE A 120 8.49 -7.86 5.13
CA ILE A 120 7.77 -6.80 4.42
C ILE A 120 8.77 -5.72 4.05
N SER A 121 8.83 -5.36 2.78
CA SER A 121 9.63 -4.23 2.28
C SER A 121 8.73 -3.05 1.92
N LEU A 122 9.31 -1.88 1.87
CA LEU A 122 8.65 -0.66 1.38
C LEU A 122 9.68 0.34 0.88
N ASP A 123 9.24 1.27 0.05
CA ASP A 123 10.01 2.43 -0.34
C ASP A 123 9.46 3.63 0.41
N ALA A 124 10.28 4.25 1.27
CA ALA A 124 9.84 5.32 2.15
C ALA A 124 10.26 6.70 1.63
N THR A 125 9.33 7.66 1.72
CA THR A 125 9.69 9.08 1.64
C THR A 125 10.33 9.52 2.95
N GLU A 126 11.08 10.62 2.95
CA GLU A 126 11.65 11.17 4.19
C GLU A 126 10.56 11.46 5.23
N ALA A 127 9.42 11.97 4.79
CA ALA A 127 8.28 12.27 5.67
C ALA A 127 7.66 11.00 6.28
N GLY A 128 7.69 9.87 5.58
CA GLY A 128 7.11 8.61 6.03
C GLY A 128 8.01 7.78 6.95
N LYS A 129 9.32 7.98 6.90
CA LYS A 129 10.29 7.18 7.66
C LYS A 129 10.01 7.10 9.16
N PRO A 130 9.65 8.19 9.87
CA PRO A 130 9.37 8.11 11.30
C PRO A 130 8.26 7.12 11.65
N LEU A 131 7.18 7.09 10.85
CA LEU A 131 6.09 6.15 11.04
C LEU A 131 6.57 4.71 10.90
N TYR A 132 7.30 4.41 9.83
CA TYR A 132 7.75 3.05 9.57
C TYR A 132 8.77 2.57 10.60
N LYS A 133 9.69 3.42 11.03
CA LYS A 133 10.63 3.10 12.12
C LYS A 133 9.89 2.80 13.42
N LYS A 134 8.86 3.58 13.76
CA LYS A 134 8.01 3.35 14.92
C LYS A 134 7.34 1.97 14.86
N LEU A 135 6.99 1.50 13.66
CA LEU A 135 6.35 0.20 13.44
C LEU A 135 7.33 -0.98 13.36
N GLY A 136 8.62 -0.71 13.47
CA GLY A 136 9.65 -1.75 13.48
C GLY A 136 10.41 -1.95 12.18
N PHE A 137 10.15 -1.13 11.16
CA PHE A 137 10.92 -1.15 9.92
C PHE A 137 12.31 -0.54 10.14
N SER A 138 13.31 -1.12 9.51
CA SER A 138 14.68 -0.61 9.49
C SER A 138 15.15 -0.38 8.07
N GLU A 139 16.04 0.60 7.90
CA GLU A 139 16.64 0.89 6.60
C GLU A 139 17.61 -0.21 6.19
N SER A 140 17.68 -0.50 4.89
CA SER A 140 18.64 -1.44 4.31
C SER A 140 19.29 -0.80 3.08
N ASP A 141 20.62 -0.90 3.01
CA ASP A 141 21.43 -0.41 1.89
C ASP A 141 21.69 -1.50 0.83
N GLU A 142 21.10 -2.68 0.99
CA GLU A 142 21.38 -3.82 0.12
C GLU A 142 20.58 -3.79 -1.21
N CYS A 143 19.46 -3.07 -1.23
CA CYS A 143 18.60 -3.02 -2.41
C CYS A 143 19.18 -2.12 -3.48
N MET A 144 19.31 -2.66 -4.70
CA MET A 144 19.69 -1.90 -5.90
C MET A 144 18.62 -2.07 -6.96
N THR A 145 18.35 -1.03 -7.74
CA THR A 145 17.32 -1.04 -8.78
C THR A 145 17.87 -0.59 -10.12
N ILE A 146 17.29 -1.12 -11.18
CA ILE A 146 17.51 -0.65 -12.56
C ILE A 146 16.15 -0.48 -13.21
N CYS A 147 15.95 0.65 -13.90
CA CYS A 147 14.75 0.91 -14.69
C CYS A 147 15.01 0.54 -16.15
N LEU A 148 14.09 -0.21 -16.76
CA LEU A 148 14.21 -0.72 -18.12
C LEU A 148 13.30 0.02 -19.10
#